data_73841fedb08d06523f6a1063666b0302
#
_entry.id   73841fedb08d06523f6a1063666b0302
#
_cell.length_a   1.000
_cell.length_b   1.000
_cell.length_c   1.000
_cell.angle_alpha   90.00
_cell.angle_beta   90.00
_cell.angle_gamma   90.00
#
_symmetry.space_group_name_H-M   'P 1'
#
loop_
_entity.id
_entity.type
_entity.pdbx_description
1 polymer ?
#
loop_
_entity_poly.entity_id
_entity_poly.type
_entity_poly.pdbx_seq_one_letter_code
_entity_poly.pdbx_strand_id
1 'polypeptide(L)'
;GTVMKLGDPAAQVSVETIPTGSLSLDIALGLGGVPRGRVVEIYGPESSGKTTVALHMISEVQKRGGIAGFIDAEHALDPVYARNIGVDIDELYISQPDSGDQALEIAETMARSGAMDIIVIDSVAALVPKQEIEGDMGDSHVGLQARLMSQALRKLTPVISKSNCVVIFINQLRERSEERRVGKECR
;
A
#
# COMPACT_ATOMS: atom_id res chain seq x y z
N GLY A 1 27.63 15.19 -5.38
CA GLY A 1 27.37 14.32 -4.24
C GLY A 1 28.67 14.05 -3.49
N THR A 2 28.70 14.41 -2.23
CA THR A 2 29.84 14.13 -1.33
C THR A 2 29.72 12.69 -0.81
N VAL A 3 30.82 11.97 -0.83
CA VAL A 3 30.92 10.66 -0.19
C VAL A 3 31.19 10.88 1.30
N MET A 4 30.38 10.26 2.17
CA MET A 4 30.52 10.34 3.62
C MET A 4 30.44 8.94 4.24
N LYS A 5 30.95 8.78 5.42
CA LYS A 5 30.81 7.52 6.18
C LYS A 5 29.43 7.48 6.83
N LEU A 6 28.79 6.31 6.82
CA LEU A 6 27.45 6.13 7.41
C LEU A 6 27.40 6.47 8.91
N GLY A 7 28.51 6.31 9.62
CA GLY A 7 28.63 6.66 11.04
C GLY A 7 28.86 8.16 11.33
N ASP A 8 29.02 8.98 10.31
CA ASP A 8 29.18 10.42 10.52
C ASP A 8 27.85 11.04 11.00
N PRO A 9 27.88 11.97 11.97
CA PRO A 9 26.67 12.64 12.45
C PRO A 9 25.88 13.33 11.34
N ALA A 10 26.56 13.82 10.30
CA ALA A 10 25.94 14.45 9.14
C ALA A 10 25.19 13.45 8.22
N ALA A 11 25.47 12.15 8.34
CA ALA A 11 24.78 11.09 7.61
C ALA A 11 23.56 10.54 8.36
N GLN A 12 23.42 10.87 9.64
CA GLN A 12 22.29 10.45 10.46
C GLN A 12 21.11 11.39 10.24
N VAL A 13 20.23 11.00 9.33
CA VAL A 13 18.98 11.72 9.07
C VAL A 13 17.90 11.17 9.98
N SER A 14 17.27 12.06 10.77
CA SER A 14 16.05 11.71 11.51
C SER A 14 14.91 11.50 10.51
N VAL A 15 14.31 10.31 10.53
CA VAL A 15 13.19 9.95 9.65
C VAL A 15 11.91 9.95 10.45
N GLU A 16 10.93 10.77 10.05
CA GLU A 16 9.58 10.70 10.59
C GLU A 16 8.89 9.42 10.12
N THR A 17 8.19 8.75 11.05
CA THR A 17 7.50 7.49 10.79
C THR A 17 6.04 7.52 11.21
N ILE A 18 5.24 6.65 10.61
CA ILE A 18 3.87 6.34 11.04
C ILE A 18 3.88 4.95 11.66
N PRO A 19 3.46 4.79 12.93
CA PRO A 19 3.36 3.48 13.56
C PRO A 19 2.35 2.59 12.84
N THR A 20 2.62 1.29 12.82
CA THR A 20 1.72 0.30 12.22
C THR A 20 0.54 -0.08 13.13
N GLY A 21 0.57 0.32 14.40
CA GLY A 21 -0.36 -0.15 15.43
C GLY A 21 0.06 -1.49 16.06
N SER A 22 1.15 -2.09 15.58
CA SER A 22 1.79 -3.27 16.16
C SER A 22 3.19 -2.92 16.64
N LEU A 23 3.43 -3.00 17.94
CA LEU A 23 4.74 -2.70 18.52
C LEU A 23 5.83 -3.64 18.00
N SER A 24 5.52 -4.92 17.84
CA SER A 24 6.45 -5.91 17.32
C SER A 24 6.87 -5.60 15.88
N LEU A 25 5.91 -5.19 15.04
CA LEU A 25 6.19 -4.82 13.65
C LEU A 25 6.99 -3.52 13.57
N ASP A 26 6.67 -2.53 14.40
CA ASP A 26 7.37 -1.26 14.47
C ASP A 26 8.83 -1.44 14.89
N ILE A 27 9.09 -2.33 15.84
CA ILE A 27 10.45 -2.72 16.27
C ILE A 27 11.17 -3.45 15.13
N ALA A 28 10.50 -4.39 14.45
CA ALA A 28 11.07 -5.15 13.34
C ALA A 28 11.46 -4.27 12.14
N LEU A 29 10.72 -3.18 11.91
CA LEU A 29 11.06 -2.19 10.89
C LEU A 29 12.28 -1.33 11.27
N GLY A 30 12.70 -1.34 12.53
CA GLY A 30 13.90 -0.67 13.01
C GLY A 30 13.80 0.85 13.13
N LEU A 31 12.69 1.45 12.70
CA LEU A 31 12.47 2.91 12.67
C LEU A 31 11.30 3.34 13.55
N GLY A 32 10.62 2.41 14.21
CA GLY A 32 9.43 2.67 15.00
C GLY A 32 8.14 2.81 14.18
N GLY A 33 8.17 2.45 12.90
CA GLY A 33 7.04 2.50 11.99
C GLY A 33 7.45 2.61 10.53
N VAL A 34 6.48 2.94 9.68
CA VAL A 34 6.70 3.14 8.25
C VAL A 34 7.21 4.57 7.99
N PRO A 35 8.32 4.74 7.24
CA PRO A 35 8.86 6.08 6.97
C PRO A 35 7.91 6.92 6.13
N ARG A 36 7.76 8.20 6.50
CA ARG A 36 7.02 9.18 5.70
C ARG A 36 7.76 9.51 4.40
N GLY A 37 7.04 9.95 3.39
CA GLY A 37 7.59 10.28 2.08
C GLY A 37 7.94 9.05 1.23
N ARG A 38 7.33 7.92 1.51
CA ARG A 38 7.59 6.64 0.85
C ARG A 38 6.33 6.01 0.29
N VAL A 39 6.53 5.21 -0.75
CA VAL A 39 5.55 4.23 -1.24
C VAL A 39 5.89 2.89 -0.63
N VAL A 40 4.92 2.28 0.01
CA VAL A 40 5.05 0.97 0.67
C VAL A 40 4.07 0.00 0.04
N GLU A 41 4.51 -1.22 -0.15
CA GLU A 41 3.68 -2.29 -0.66
C GLU A 41 3.53 -3.37 0.41
N ILE A 42 2.29 -3.73 0.72
CA ILE A 42 1.97 -4.80 1.65
C ILE A 42 1.53 -6.01 0.83
N TYR A 43 2.30 -7.06 0.91
CA TYR A 43 2.05 -8.32 0.25
C TYR A 43 1.47 -9.36 1.19
N GLY A 44 0.71 -10.27 0.64
CA GLY A 44 0.27 -11.45 1.34
C GLY A 44 -0.89 -12.13 0.62
N PRO A 45 -1.20 -13.38 1.00
CA PRO A 45 -2.37 -14.08 0.50
C PRO A 45 -3.66 -13.38 0.91
N GLU A 46 -4.74 -13.72 0.22
CA GLU A 46 -6.08 -13.26 0.59
C GLU A 46 -6.38 -13.61 2.06
N SER A 47 -7.09 -12.72 2.76
CA SER A 47 -7.45 -12.89 4.18
C SER A 47 -6.26 -12.98 5.16
N SER A 48 -5.08 -12.49 4.79
CA SER A 48 -3.90 -12.48 5.68
C SER A 48 -3.83 -11.28 6.62
N GLY A 49 -4.84 -10.39 6.62
CA GLY A 49 -4.88 -9.22 7.49
C GLY A 49 -4.19 -7.97 6.94
N LYS A 50 -3.91 -7.91 5.64
CA LYS A 50 -3.27 -6.74 5.00
C LYS A 50 -4.09 -5.46 5.16
N THR A 51 -5.38 -5.53 4.87
CA THR A 51 -6.30 -4.40 5.04
C THR A 51 -6.41 -4.00 6.50
N THR A 52 -6.40 -4.96 7.41
CA THR A 52 -6.39 -4.71 8.86
C THR A 52 -5.17 -3.90 9.30
N VAL A 53 -3.98 -4.25 8.83
CA VAL A 53 -2.75 -3.49 9.13
C VAL A 53 -2.87 -2.06 8.60
N ALA A 54 -3.33 -1.88 7.38
CA ALA A 54 -3.53 -0.55 6.79
C ALA A 54 -4.55 0.29 7.57
N LEU A 55 -5.65 -0.31 8.03
CA LEU A 55 -6.66 0.37 8.85
C LEU A 55 -6.12 0.76 10.23
N HIS A 56 -5.29 -0.08 10.85
CA HIS A 56 -4.60 0.30 12.09
C HIS A 56 -3.68 1.50 11.90
N MET A 57 -2.96 1.55 10.80
CA MET A 57 -2.10 2.70 10.46
C MET A 57 -2.92 3.98 10.27
N ILE A 58 -4.05 3.89 9.59
CA ILE A 58 -5.01 5.00 9.45
C ILE A 58 -5.47 5.48 10.82
N SER A 59 -5.85 4.57 11.70
CA SER A 59 -6.26 4.89 13.07
C SER A 59 -5.15 5.63 13.84
N GLU A 60 -3.91 5.17 13.74
CA GLU A 60 -2.77 5.83 14.39
C GLU A 60 -2.51 7.23 13.84
N VAL A 61 -2.64 7.44 12.53
CA VAL A 61 -2.52 8.76 11.92
C VAL A 61 -3.61 9.70 12.42
N GLN A 62 -4.84 9.25 12.45
CA GLN A 62 -5.99 10.05 12.90
C GLN A 62 -5.89 10.42 14.38
N LYS A 63 -5.43 9.51 15.24
CA LYS A 63 -5.19 9.78 16.67
C LYS A 63 -4.17 10.90 16.90
N ARG A 64 -3.27 11.12 15.97
CA ARG A 64 -2.25 12.16 15.99
C ARG A 64 -2.67 13.46 15.30
N GLY A 65 -3.93 13.56 14.92
CA GLY A 65 -4.49 14.71 14.22
C GLY A 65 -4.18 14.75 12.72
N GLY A 66 -3.65 13.64 12.16
CA GLY A 66 -3.37 13.50 10.74
C GLY A 66 -4.60 13.15 9.90
N ILE A 67 -4.46 13.26 8.60
CA ILE A 67 -5.52 13.05 7.62
C ILE A 67 -5.19 11.82 6.78
N ALA A 68 -6.19 10.94 6.64
CA ALA A 68 -6.08 9.69 5.91
C ALA A 68 -7.05 9.64 4.73
N GLY A 69 -6.57 9.04 3.63
CA GLY A 69 -7.37 8.68 2.47
C GLY A 69 -7.33 7.18 2.20
N PHE A 70 -8.42 6.65 1.71
CA PHE A 70 -8.55 5.25 1.32
C PHE A 70 -9.15 5.16 -0.08
N ILE A 71 -8.40 4.57 -1.00
CA ILE A 71 -8.84 4.29 -2.36
C ILE A 71 -9.27 2.84 -2.43
N ASP A 72 -10.58 2.61 -2.39
CA ASP A 72 -11.22 1.30 -2.35
C ASP A 72 -11.54 0.82 -3.76
N ALA A 73 -10.54 0.27 -4.44
CA ALA A 73 -10.68 -0.24 -5.80
C ALA A 73 -11.48 -1.57 -5.86
N GLU A 74 -11.60 -2.27 -4.75
CA GLU A 74 -12.40 -3.50 -4.64
C GLU A 74 -13.87 -3.24 -4.28
N HIS A 75 -14.21 -2.03 -3.85
CA HIS A 75 -15.54 -1.66 -3.36
C HIS A 75 -15.98 -2.54 -2.16
N ALA A 76 -15.05 -2.87 -1.30
CA ALA A 76 -15.22 -3.89 -0.26
C ALA A 76 -14.94 -3.39 1.18
N LEU A 77 -14.63 -2.11 1.37
CA LEU A 77 -14.37 -1.57 2.70
C LEU A 77 -15.66 -1.59 3.53
N ASP A 78 -15.60 -2.32 4.66
CA ASP A 78 -16.68 -2.35 5.64
C ASP A 78 -16.48 -1.23 6.68
N PRO A 79 -17.39 -0.23 6.73
CA PRO A 79 -17.26 0.87 7.68
C PRO A 79 -17.38 0.43 9.14
N VAL A 80 -18.16 -0.59 9.44
CA VAL A 80 -18.29 -1.12 10.81
C VAL A 80 -16.99 -1.76 11.27
N TYR A 81 -16.38 -2.55 10.39
CA TYR A 81 -15.07 -3.16 10.67
C TYR A 81 -13.98 -2.11 10.87
N ALA A 82 -13.92 -1.10 10.01
CA ALA A 82 -12.97 -0.01 10.14
C ALA A 82 -13.14 0.74 11.47
N ARG A 83 -14.39 1.04 11.85
CA ARG A 83 -14.70 1.68 13.14
C ARG A 83 -14.26 0.82 14.32
N ASN A 84 -14.48 -0.49 14.27
CA ASN A 84 -14.09 -1.41 15.34
C ASN A 84 -12.58 -1.49 15.54
N ILE A 85 -11.80 -1.26 14.49
CA ILE A 85 -10.34 -1.16 14.56
C ILE A 85 -9.89 0.16 15.21
N GLY A 86 -10.72 1.18 15.17
CA GLY A 86 -10.44 2.49 15.74
C GLY A 86 -10.32 3.61 14.70
N VAL A 87 -10.69 3.35 13.45
CA VAL A 87 -10.76 4.37 12.41
C VAL A 87 -11.94 5.29 12.65
N ASP A 88 -11.70 6.59 12.64
CA ASP A 88 -12.76 7.59 12.55
C ASP A 88 -13.26 7.65 11.12
N ILE A 89 -14.36 6.95 10.86
CA ILE A 89 -14.92 6.82 9.51
C ILE A 89 -15.55 8.12 9.00
N ASP A 90 -15.94 9.03 9.89
CA ASP A 90 -16.52 10.31 9.52
C ASP A 90 -15.46 11.27 8.98
N GLU A 91 -14.20 11.07 9.37
CA GLU A 91 -13.05 11.87 8.93
C GLU A 91 -12.18 11.18 7.86
N LEU A 92 -12.51 9.94 7.47
CA LEU A 92 -11.79 9.22 6.45
C LEU A 92 -12.25 9.65 5.05
N TYR A 93 -11.31 10.13 4.25
CA TYR A 93 -11.57 10.39 2.83
C TYR A 93 -11.54 9.08 2.05
N ILE A 94 -12.63 8.75 1.38
CA ILE A 94 -12.75 7.52 0.60
C ILE A 94 -13.04 7.83 -0.86
N SER A 95 -12.44 7.07 -1.75
CA SER A 95 -12.74 7.07 -3.18
C SER A 95 -12.87 5.64 -3.68
N GLN A 96 -13.80 5.42 -4.59
CA GLN A 96 -14.06 4.12 -5.24
C GLN A 96 -13.90 4.29 -6.76
N PRO A 97 -12.67 4.18 -7.28
CA PRO A 97 -12.40 4.39 -8.70
C PRO A 97 -12.94 3.25 -9.56
N ASP A 98 -13.24 3.55 -10.81
CA ASP A 98 -13.72 2.58 -11.80
C ASP A 98 -12.58 1.92 -12.59
N SER A 99 -11.39 2.51 -12.56
CA SER A 99 -10.21 2.01 -13.28
C SER A 99 -8.91 2.25 -12.52
N GLY A 100 -7.87 1.53 -12.93
CA GLY A 100 -6.52 1.71 -12.38
C GLY A 100 -5.94 3.10 -12.65
N ASP A 101 -6.15 3.63 -13.84
CA ASP A 101 -5.69 4.96 -14.22
C ASP A 101 -6.37 6.04 -13.36
N GLN A 102 -7.67 5.91 -13.14
CA GLN A 102 -8.42 6.81 -12.25
C GLN A 102 -7.93 6.72 -10.81
N ALA A 103 -7.66 5.52 -10.31
CA ALA A 103 -7.13 5.33 -8.95
C ALA A 103 -5.79 6.02 -8.75
N LEU A 104 -4.88 5.90 -9.71
CA LEU A 104 -3.56 6.53 -9.66
C LEU A 104 -3.66 8.05 -9.76
N GLU A 105 -4.55 8.57 -10.58
CA GLU A 105 -4.82 9.99 -10.70
C GLU A 105 -5.38 10.59 -9.40
N ILE A 106 -6.30 9.88 -8.75
CA ILE A 106 -6.85 10.27 -7.45
C ILE A 106 -5.75 10.25 -6.38
N ALA A 107 -4.93 9.21 -6.34
CA ALA A 107 -3.81 9.11 -5.41
C ALA A 107 -2.81 10.25 -5.59
N GLU A 108 -2.47 10.59 -6.82
CA GLU A 108 -1.60 11.72 -7.13
C GLU A 108 -2.19 13.04 -6.68
N THR A 109 -3.46 13.28 -6.95
CA THR A 109 -4.17 14.49 -6.53
C THR A 109 -4.21 14.62 -5.01
N MET A 110 -4.52 13.54 -4.30
CA MET A 110 -4.48 13.52 -2.84
C MET A 110 -3.09 13.82 -2.29
N ALA A 111 -2.05 13.22 -2.87
CA ALA A 111 -0.67 13.45 -2.44
C ALA A 111 -0.21 14.87 -2.73
N ARG A 112 -0.56 15.44 -3.87
CA ARG A 112 -0.22 16.82 -4.25
C ARG A 112 -0.87 17.88 -3.38
N SER A 113 -2.00 17.58 -2.78
CA SER A 113 -2.71 18.51 -1.88
C SER A 113 -1.86 18.91 -0.67
N GLY A 114 -0.87 18.08 -0.30
CA GLY A 114 -0.04 18.28 0.89
C GLY A 114 -0.79 18.08 2.20
N ALA A 115 -2.08 17.77 2.16
CA ALA A 115 -2.92 17.62 3.34
C ALA A 115 -2.97 16.18 3.88
N MET A 116 -2.67 15.18 3.04
CA MET A 116 -2.73 13.78 3.41
C MET A 116 -1.45 13.31 4.10
N ASP A 117 -1.60 12.59 5.20
CA ASP A 117 -0.49 11.92 5.89
C ASP A 117 -0.33 10.48 5.43
N ILE A 118 -1.43 9.81 5.13
CA ILE A 118 -1.46 8.45 4.62
C ILE A 118 -2.54 8.27 3.56
N ILE A 119 -2.21 7.55 2.51
CA ILE A 119 -3.14 7.11 1.46
C ILE A 119 -2.98 5.60 1.29
N VAL A 120 -4.08 4.87 1.41
CA VAL A 120 -4.13 3.42 1.20
C VAL A 120 -4.85 3.13 -0.10
N ILE A 121 -4.29 2.25 -0.92
CA ILE A 121 -4.89 1.76 -2.15
C ILE A 121 -5.12 0.25 -2.02
N ASP A 122 -6.34 -0.17 -1.97
CA ASP A 122 -6.76 -1.56 -1.83
C ASP A 122 -7.65 -1.96 -3.02
N SER A 123 -7.24 -2.79 -3.88
CA SER A 123 -5.97 -3.50 -4.01
C SER A 123 -5.41 -3.31 -5.41
N VAL A 124 -4.12 -3.62 -5.59
CA VAL A 124 -3.46 -3.55 -6.91
C VAL A 124 -4.13 -4.48 -7.92
N ALA A 125 -4.56 -5.66 -7.50
CA ALA A 125 -5.24 -6.64 -8.36
C ALA A 125 -6.54 -6.10 -8.97
N ALA A 126 -7.29 -5.29 -8.22
CA ALA A 126 -8.53 -4.69 -8.68
C ALA A 126 -8.31 -3.54 -9.68
N LEU A 127 -7.10 -3.01 -9.78
CA LEU A 127 -6.75 -1.94 -10.72
C LEU A 127 -6.44 -2.45 -12.13
N VAL A 128 -6.24 -3.75 -12.30
CA VAL A 128 -5.99 -4.36 -13.60
C VAL A 128 -7.32 -4.49 -14.37
N PRO A 129 -7.40 -4.00 -15.64
CA PRO A 129 -8.63 -4.08 -16.42
C PRO A 129 -9.11 -5.52 -16.59
N LYS A 130 -10.40 -5.77 -16.35
CA LYS A 130 -11.02 -7.10 -16.48
C LYS A 130 -10.89 -7.67 -17.89
N GLN A 131 -10.91 -6.82 -18.91
CA GLN A 131 -10.78 -7.21 -20.31
C GLN A 131 -9.40 -7.80 -20.66
N GLU A 132 -8.38 -7.42 -19.92
CA GLU A 132 -7.04 -7.97 -20.08
C GLU A 132 -6.86 -9.29 -19.32
N ILE A 133 -7.77 -9.60 -18.41
CA ILE A 133 -7.78 -10.87 -17.64
C ILE A 133 -8.35 -12.03 -18.46
N GLU A 134 -9.29 -11.76 -19.36
CA GLU A 134 -9.99 -12.78 -20.14
C GLU A 134 -9.18 -13.25 -21.37
N GLY A 135 -8.10 -12.57 -21.70
CA GLY A 135 -7.39 -12.73 -22.98
C GLY A 135 -6.24 -13.73 -23.02
N ASP A 136 -5.63 -14.10 -21.91
CA ASP A 136 -4.65 -15.20 -21.87
C ASP A 136 -4.18 -15.56 -20.45
N MET A 137 -3.91 -16.83 -20.27
CA MET A 137 -3.84 -17.49 -18.99
C MET A 137 -2.59 -17.19 -18.15
N GLY A 138 -2.77 -16.75 -16.92
CA GLY A 138 -1.82 -16.93 -15.79
C GLY A 138 -0.59 -16.02 -15.77
N ASP A 139 0.23 -15.98 -16.80
CA ASP A 139 1.49 -15.22 -16.83
C ASP A 139 1.28 -13.73 -17.17
N SER A 140 0.22 -13.40 -17.89
CA SER A 140 -0.13 -12.03 -18.26
C SER A 140 -0.60 -11.21 -17.05
N HIS A 141 -1.23 -11.84 -16.07
CA HIS A 141 -1.80 -11.18 -14.89
C HIS A 141 -0.73 -10.60 -13.97
N VAL A 142 0.32 -11.36 -13.68
CA VAL A 142 1.45 -10.93 -12.85
C VAL A 142 2.23 -9.81 -13.58
N GLY A 143 2.40 -9.94 -14.88
CA GLY A 143 3.06 -8.93 -15.71
C GLY A 143 2.28 -7.61 -15.75
N LEU A 144 0.96 -7.65 -15.82
CA LEU A 144 0.10 -6.45 -15.81
C LEU A 144 0.12 -5.75 -14.46
N GLN A 145 0.06 -6.48 -13.35
CA GLN A 145 0.20 -5.90 -12.01
C GLN A 145 1.57 -5.26 -11.81
N ALA A 146 2.65 -5.91 -12.24
CA ALA A 146 4.00 -5.37 -12.16
C ALA A 146 4.16 -4.10 -13.00
N ARG A 147 3.57 -4.05 -14.18
CA ARG A 147 3.56 -2.87 -15.05
C ARG A 147 2.80 -1.72 -14.41
N LEU A 148 1.63 -1.99 -13.86
CA LEU A 148 0.82 -1.01 -13.15
C LEU A 148 1.56 -0.43 -11.94
N MET A 149 2.21 -1.28 -11.15
CA MET A 149 3.02 -0.84 -10.01
C MET A 149 4.23 0.00 -10.44
N SER A 150 4.91 -0.38 -11.51
CA SER A 150 6.02 0.41 -12.05
C SER A 150 5.56 1.78 -12.53
N GLN A 151 4.41 1.85 -13.18
CA GLN A 151 3.79 3.10 -13.61
C GLN A 151 3.39 3.95 -12.40
N ALA A 152 2.77 3.34 -11.40
CA ALA A 152 2.38 4.00 -10.15
C ALA A 152 3.58 4.61 -9.43
N LEU A 153 4.66 3.85 -9.27
CA LEU A 153 5.88 4.31 -8.62
C LEU A 153 6.52 5.49 -9.36
N ARG A 154 6.59 5.44 -10.68
CA ARG A 154 7.11 6.55 -11.47
C ARG A 154 6.29 7.83 -11.33
N LYS A 155 4.97 7.69 -11.24
CA LYS A 155 4.04 8.82 -11.13
C LYS A 155 4.00 9.40 -9.72
N LEU A 156 4.02 8.55 -8.70
CA LEU A 156 3.74 8.95 -7.32
C LEU A 156 5.00 9.28 -6.51
N THR A 157 6.12 8.60 -6.74
CA THR A 157 7.33 8.79 -5.93
C THR A 157 7.81 10.24 -5.87
N PRO A 158 7.87 11.01 -6.99
CA PRO A 158 8.31 12.40 -6.92
C PRO A 158 7.37 13.29 -6.13
N VAL A 159 6.08 13.02 -6.17
CA VAL A 159 5.05 13.79 -5.44
C VAL A 159 5.07 13.47 -3.96
N ILE A 160 5.17 12.19 -3.62
CA ILE A 160 5.11 11.68 -2.25
C ILE A 160 6.34 12.10 -1.46
N SER A 161 7.52 12.05 -2.04
CA SER A 161 8.75 12.48 -1.37
C SER A 161 8.72 13.96 -0.97
N LYS A 162 8.02 14.80 -1.72
CA LYS A 162 7.85 16.23 -1.43
C LYS A 162 6.72 16.52 -0.44
N SER A 163 5.67 15.71 -0.45
CA SER A 163 4.47 15.93 0.37
C SER A 163 4.55 15.32 1.77
N ASN A 164 5.61 14.56 2.07
CA ASN A 164 5.79 13.86 3.36
C ASN A 164 4.64 12.91 3.70
N CYS A 165 3.99 12.36 2.68
CA CYS A 165 2.88 11.42 2.77
C CYS A 165 3.41 9.99 2.69
N VAL A 166 2.70 9.03 3.28
CA VAL A 166 2.90 7.60 3.05
C VAL A 166 1.80 7.09 2.13
N VAL A 167 2.17 6.42 1.05
CA VAL A 167 1.23 5.70 0.21
C VAL A 167 1.45 4.20 0.36
N ILE A 168 0.38 3.50 0.68
CA ILE A 168 0.39 2.05 0.90
C ILE A 168 -0.45 1.39 -0.18
N PHE A 169 0.21 0.51 -0.94
CA PHE A 169 -0.45 -0.41 -1.86
C PHE A 169 -0.66 -1.76 -1.20
N ILE A 170 -1.89 -2.25 -1.20
CA ILE A 170 -2.20 -3.61 -0.78
C ILE A 170 -2.19 -4.49 -2.02
N ASN A 171 -1.34 -5.52 -2.02
CA ASN A 171 -1.20 -6.46 -3.11
C ASN A 171 -1.50 -7.88 -2.64
N GLN A 172 -2.44 -8.52 -3.31
CA GLN A 172 -2.75 -9.93 -3.11
C GLN A 172 -1.83 -10.75 -4.00
N LEU A 173 -0.88 -11.44 -3.39
CA LEU A 173 -0.18 -12.51 -4.06
C LEU A 173 -1.13 -13.71 -4.08
N ARG A 174 -1.63 -14.05 -5.27
CA ARG A 174 -2.17 -15.39 -5.46
C ARG A 174 -0.99 -16.33 -5.32
N GLU A 175 -0.99 -17.15 -4.28
CA GLU A 175 -0.14 -18.32 -4.28
C GLU A 175 -0.44 -19.07 -5.58
N ARG A 176 0.55 -19.18 -6.46
CA ARG A 176 0.54 -20.26 -7.41
C ARG A 176 0.45 -21.49 -6.55
N SER A 177 -0.68 -22.15 -6.56
CA SER A 177 -0.73 -23.56 -6.22
C SER A 177 0.08 -24.28 -7.29
N GLU A 178 1.39 -24.17 -7.21
CA GLU A 178 2.26 -25.24 -7.62
C GLU A 178 1.99 -26.41 -6.67
N GLU A 179 0.83 -26.99 -6.78
CA GLU A 179 0.76 -28.41 -6.65
C GLU A 179 1.67 -28.96 -7.74
N ARG A 180 2.94 -29.02 -7.42
CA ARG A 180 3.81 -30.01 -7.99
C ARG A 180 3.04 -31.31 -7.88
N ARG A 181 2.49 -31.74 -8.99
CA ARG A 181 2.29 -33.15 -9.21
C ARG A 181 3.66 -33.77 -9.09
N VAL A 182 4.03 -34.09 -7.87
CA VAL A 182 5.11 -35.06 -7.62
C VAL A 182 4.66 -36.33 -8.30
N GLY A 183 5.39 -36.69 -9.32
CA GLY A 183 5.10 -37.77 -10.21
C GLY A 183 4.71 -39.05 -9.46
N LYS A 184 3.63 -39.61 -9.90
CA LYS A 184 3.46 -41.04 -9.89
C LYS A 184 4.32 -41.57 -11.04
N GLU A 185 5.58 -41.75 -10.75
CA GLU A 185 6.34 -42.80 -11.36
C GLU A 185 6.51 -43.90 -10.33
N CYS A 186 5.74 -44.90 -10.48
CA CYS A 186 6.11 -46.26 -10.03
C CYS A 186 5.23 -47.27 -10.77
N ARG A 187 5.81 -47.88 -11.74
CA ARG A 187 5.78 -49.24 -12.30
C ARG A 187 5.62 -49.32 -13.77
#